data_355d0105d51531030eb1abeaea455b6d
#
_entry.id   355d0105d51531030eb1abeaea455b6d
#
_cell.length_a   1.000
_cell.length_b   1.000
_cell.length_c   1.000
_cell.angle_alpha   90.00
_cell.angle_beta   90.00
_cell.angle_gamma   90.00
#
_symmetry.space_group_name_H-M   'P 1'
#
loop_
_entity.id
_entity.type
_entity.pdbx_description
1 polymer ?
#
loop_
_entity_poly.entity_id
_entity_poly.type
_entity_poly.pdbx_seq_one_letter_code
_entity_poly.pdbx_strand_id
1 'polypeptide(L)'
;MEPIEARSDSRSRLLAASPSEVFAAMRDAARMARWWGPAGFTNTIHQFEFEPGGKWLLTMQGPDGTNHPNESRFTRIAADQLFEIEHLNGHHFFLTIELQPRGGGTEVKWLQTFDTVEHFERIAQFVASANEQNLDRLAAEV
;
A
#
# COMPACT_ATOMS: atom_id res chain seq x y z
N MET A 1 -13.23 -19.28 10.32
CA MET A 1 -12.32 -18.27 9.72
C MET A 1 -11.47 -17.63 10.80
N GLU A 2 -10.20 -17.50 10.55
CA GLU A 2 -9.29 -16.89 11.52
C GLU A 2 -9.53 -15.39 11.65
N PRO A 3 -9.41 -14.81 12.85
CA PRO A 3 -9.63 -13.38 13.05
C PRO A 3 -8.71 -12.54 12.18
N ILE A 4 -9.24 -11.42 11.67
CA ILE A 4 -8.47 -10.50 10.83
C ILE A 4 -7.25 -9.98 11.58
N GLU A 5 -7.40 -9.62 12.85
CA GLU A 5 -6.31 -9.05 13.65
C GLU A 5 -5.12 -10.00 13.75
N ALA A 6 -5.38 -11.31 13.79
CA ALA A 6 -4.33 -12.31 13.96
C ALA A 6 -3.50 -12.53 12.68
N ARG A 7 -4.01 -12.08 11.52
CA ARG A 7 -3.36 -12.27 10.22
C ARG A 7 -3.13 -10.96 9.46
N SER A 8 -3.05 -9.85 10.20
CA SER A 8 -2.90 -8.52 9.61
C SER A 8 -1.74 -7.76 10.22
N ASP A 9 -1.10 -6.93 9.38
CA ASP A 9 -0.19 -5.88 9.83
C ASP A 9 -0.98 -4.58 9.82
N SER A 10 -1.16 -3.98 10.98
CA SER A 10 -1.93 -2.75 11.16
C SER A 10 -1.04 -1.67 11.78
N ARG A 11 -0.95 -0.53 11.11
CA ARG A 11 -0.15 0.59 11.60
C ARG A 11 -0.71 1.90 11.11
N SER A 12 -0.26 3.00 11.70
CA SER A 12 -0.69 4.33 11.28
C SER A 12 0.47 5.30 11.32
N ARG A 13 0.31 6.40 10.58
CA ARG A 13 1.30 7.47 10.52
C ARG A 13 0.57 8.81 10.39
N LEU A 14 1.04 9.81 11.15
CA LEU A 14 0.53 11.17 11.02
C LEU A 14 1.38 11.91 10.00
N LEU A 15 0.71 12.52 9.01
CA LEU A 15 1.34 13.33 7.98
C LEU A 15 0.83 14.76 8.09
N ALA A 16 1.69 15.73 7.77
CA ALA A 16 1.30 17.14 7.79
C ALA A 16 0.38 17.51 6.62
N ALA A 17 0.46 16.80 5.51
CA ALA A 17 -0.36 17.06 4.33
C ALA A 17 -1.83 16.71 4.57
N SER A 18 -2.74 17.43 3.91
CA SER A 18 -4.18 17.18 4.00
C SER A 18 -4.56 15.85 3.35
N PRO A 19 -5.73 15.28 3.69
CA PRO A 19 -6.20 14.07 3.02
C PRO A 19 -6.25 14.19 1.50
N SER A 20 -6.65 15.33 0.98
CA SER A 20 -6.69 15.59 -0.45
C SER A 20 -5.29 15.55 -1.07
N GLU A 21 -4.30 16.13 -0.41
CA GLU A 21 -2.91 16.11 -0.87
C GLU A 21 -2.33 14.70 -0.83
N VAL A 22 -2.62 13.94 0.23
CA VAL A 22 -2.15 12.55 0.34
C VAL A 22 -2.81 11.70 -0.74
N PHE A 23 -4.13 11.85 -0.92
CA PHE A 23 -4.85 11.07 -1.93
C PHE A 23 -4.38 11.38 -3.35
N ALA A 24 -3.99 12.63 -3.61
CA ALA A 24 -3.43 13.01 -4.91
C ALA A 24 -2.15 12.20 -5.23
N ALA A 25 -1.34 11.89 -4.23
CA ALA A 25 -0.15 11.06 -4.41
C ALA A 25 -0.49 9.59 -4.65
N MET A 26 -1.70 9.17 -4.30
CA MET A 26 -2.15 7.78 -4.46
C MET A 26 -2.80 7.54 -5.82
N ARG A 27 -3.53 8.54 -6.33
CA ARG A 27 -4.29 8.38 -7.59
C ARG A 27 -3.49 8.70 -8.84
N ASP A 28 -2.29 9.23 -8.69
CA ASP A 28 -1.41 9.60 -9.80
C ASP A 28 -0.35 8.51 -9.98
N ALA A 29 -0.36 7.83 -11.12
CA ALA A 29 0.55 6.72 -11.38
C ALA A 29 2.03 7.13 -11.28
N ALA A 30 2.39 8.29 -11.79
CA ALA A 30 3.78 8.77 -11.74
C ALA A 30 4.24 9.00 -10.30
N ARG A 31 3.36 9.55 -9.47
CA ARG A 31 3.66 9.76 -8.05
C ARG A 31 3.67 8.44 -7.30
N MET A 32 2.70 7.56 -7.55
CA MET A 32 2.66 6.23 -6.95
C MET A 32 3.97 5.49 -7.20
N ALA A 33 4.51 5.58 -8.41
CA ALA A 33 5.77 4.92 -8.75
C ALA A 33 6.94 5.39 -7.90
N ARG A 34 6.89 6.63 -7.38
CA ARG A 34 7.98 7.18 -6.57
C ARG A 34 7.97 6.70 -5.12
N TRP A 35 6.80 6.42 -4.55
CA TRP A 35 6.73 6.12 -3.13
C TRP A 35 6.34 4.67 -2.81
N TRP A 36 5.86 3.90 -3.77
CA TRP A 36 5.37 2.54 -3.53
C TRP A 36 6.52 1.59 -3.24
N GLY A 37 6.32 0.70 -2.25
CA GLY A 37 7.28 -0.34 -1.88
C GLY A 37 8.26 0.08 -0.79
N PRO A 38 9.04 -0.88 -0.28
CA PRO A 38 10.04 -0.60 0.75
C PRO A 38 11.22 0.19 0.20
N ALA A 39 12.10 0.64 1.09
CA ALA A 39 13.26 1.45 0.74
C ALA A 39 14.12 0.78 -0.32
N GLY A 40 14.58 1.56 -1.30
CA GLY A 40 15.45 1.08 -2.36
C GLY A 40 14.73 0.45 -3.54
N PHE A 41 13.41 0.27 -3.48
CA PHE A 41 12.64 -0.26 -4.60
C PHE A 41 12.30 0.86 -5.59
N THR A 42 12.31 0.50 -6.88
CA THR A 42 11.78 1.35 -7.95
C THR A 42 10.64 0.64 -8.65
N ASN A 43 9.77 1.40 -9.30
CA ASN A 43 8.56 0.84 -9.89
C ASN A 43 8.41 1.25 -11.35
N THR A 44 8.06 0.30 -12.20
CA THR A 44 7.60 0.57 -13.55
C THR A 44 6.13 0.15 -13.59
N ILE A 45 5.24 1.13 -13.75
CA ILE A 45 3.79 0.85 -13.79
C ILE A 45 3.38 0.61 -15.23
N HIS A 46 2.81 -0.56 -15.50
CA HIS A 46 2.38 -0.96 -16.86
C HIS A 46 0.91 -0.64 -17.09
N GLN A 47 0.09 -0.72 -16.05
CA GLN A 47 -1.34 -0.45 -16.12
C GLN A 47 -1.80 0.07 -14.76
N PHE A 48 -2.61 1.13 -14.76
CA PHE A 48 -3.07 1.74 -13.52
C PHE A 48 -4.48 2.28 -13.73
N GLU A 49 -5.46 1.41 -13.54
CA GLU A 49 -6.87 1.76 -13.68
C GLU A 49 -7.41 2.06 -12.27
N PHE A 50 -7.26 3.31 -11.85
CA PHE A 50 -7.59 3.72 -10.48
C PHE A 50 -9.10 3.93 -10.32
N GLU A 51 -9.83 2.80 -10.30
CA GLU A 51 -11.28 2.73 -10.13
C GLU A 51 -11.63 1.37 -9.55
N PRO A 52 -12.77 1.21 -8.85
CA PRO A 52 -13.15 -0.11 -8.34
C PRO A 52 -13.23 -1.13 -9.46
N GLY A 53 -12.58 -2.28 -9.26
CA GLY A 53 -12.46 -3.33 -10.28
C GLY A 53 -11.31 -3.12 -11.25
N GLY A 54 -10.63 -1.96 -11.21
CA GLY A 54 -9.53 -1.67 -12.13
C GLY A 54 -8.26 -2.45 -11.83
N LYS A 55 -7.44 -2.63 -12.86
CA LYS A 55 -6.19 -3.37 -12.74
C LYS A 55 -5.02 -2.45 -12.42
N TRP A 56 -4.08 -3.00 -11.65
CA TRP A 56 -2.82 -2.34 -11.38
C TRP A 56 -1.70 -3.34 -11.61
N LEU A 57 -0.98 -3.17 -12.72
CA LEU A 57 0.14 -4.02 -13.10
C LEU A 57 1.42 -3.21 -13.03
N LEU A 58 2.41 -3.73 -12.31
CA LEU A 58 3.69 -3.05 -12.18
C LEU A 58 4.82 -4.05 -12.00
N THR A 59 6.04 -3.61 -12.30
CA THR A 59 7.26 -4.34 -11.96
C THR A 59 7.96 -3.56 -10.87
N MET A 60 8.16 -4.19 -9.72
CA MET A 60 8.96 -3.63 -8.62
C MET A 60 10.38 -4.15 -8.76
N GLN A 61 11.35 -3.25 -8.84
CA GLN A 61 12.76 -3.64 -8.88
C GLN A 61 13.41 -3.36 -7.54
N GLY A 62 13.96 -4.41 -6.93
CA GLY A 62 14.63 -4.31 -5.65
C GLY A 62 16.02 -3.67 -5.76
N PRO A 63 16.64 -3.34 -4.61
CA PRO A 63 17.99 -2.77 -4.59
C PRO A 63 19.05 -3.66 -5.23
N ASP A 64 18.82 -4.96 -5.25
CA ASP A 64 19.73 -5.95 -5.86
C ASP A 64 19.50 -6.08 -7.39
N GLY A 65 18.58 -5.32 -7.95
CA GLY A 65 18.24 -5.38 -9.37
C GLY A 65 17.23 -6.45 -9.75
N THR A 66 16.75 -7.25 -8.78
CA THR A 66 15.75 -8.29 -9.06
C THR A 66 14.40 -7.67 -9.37
N ASN A 67 13.78 -8.13 -10.46
CA ASN A 67 12.44 -7.69 -10.86
C ASN A 67 11.36 -8.56 -10.25
N HIS A 68 10.35 -7.92 -9.68
CA HIS A 68 9.20 -8.58 -9.07
C HIS A 68 7.94 -8.10 -9.76
N PRO A 69 7.37 -8.89 -10.69
CA PRO A 69 6.10 -8.52 -11.29
C PRO A 69 4.99 -8.59 -10.25
N ASN A 70 4.15 -7.57 -10.24
CA ASN A 70 3.05 -7.46 -9.29
C ASN A 70 1.75 -7.20 -10.02
N GLU A 71 0.72 -7.94 -9.65
CA GLU A 71 -0.62 -7.78 -10.19
C GLU A 71 -1.61 -7.59 -9.05
N SER A 72 -2.37 -6.50 -9.11
CA SER A 72 -3.37 -6.18 -8.11
C SER A 72 -4.64 -5.67 -8.80
N ARG A 73 -5.72 -5.65 -8.04
CA ARG A 73 -6.99 -5.10 -8.45
C ARG A 73 -7.46 -4.12 -7.38
N PHE A 74 -7.94 -2.95 -7.79
CA PHE A 74 -8.57 -2.04 -6.85
C PHE A 74 -9.94 -2.59 -6.49
N THR A 75 -10.22 -2.72 -5.21
CA THR A 75 -11.49 -3.26 -4.72
C THR A 75 -12.40 -2.19 -4.14
N ARG A 76 -11.82 -1.16 -3.53
CA ARG A 76 -12.57 -0.02 -3.01
C ARG A 76 -11.79 1.27 -3.21
N ILE A 77 -12.47 2.32 -3.61
CA ILE A 77 -11.88 3.65 -3.71
C ILE A 77 -12.95 4.67 -3.27
N ALA A 78 -12.57 5.54 -2.35
CA ALA A 78 -13.41 6.68 -1.94
C ALA A 78 -12.51 7.91 -1.92
N ALA A 79 -12.83 8.90 -2.73
CA ALA A 79 -11.98 10.09 -2.93
C ALA A 79 -11.62 10.75 -1.60
N ASP A 80 -10.34 11.03 -1.40
CA ASP A 80 -9.76 11.65 -0.21
C ASP A 80 -9.95 10.84 1.08
N GLN A 81 -10.43 9.58 0.98
CA GLN A 81 -10.73 8.75 2.15
C GLN A 81 -9.98 7.43 2.18
N LEU A 82 -9.98 6.66 1.08
CA LEU A 82 -9.29 5.37 1.07
C LEU A 82 -9.12 4.81 -0.34
N PHE A 83 -8.17 3.89 -0.45
CA PHE A 83 -8.22 2.87 -1.49
C PHE A 83 -7.84 1.50 -0.89
N GLU A 84 -8.34 0.45 -1.52
CA GLU A 84 -8.06 -0.92 -1.13
C GLU A 84 -7.70 -1.71 -2.37
N ILE A 85 -6.67 -2.55 -2.25
CA ILE A 85 -6.28 -3.47 -3.32
C ILE A 85 -6.33 -4.90 -2.83
N GLU A 86 -6.57 -5.80 -3.79
CA GLU A 86 -6.36 -7.23 -3.63
C GLU A 86 -5.13 -7.60 -4.46
N HIS A 87 -4.11 -8.15 -3.80
CA HIS A 87 -2.87 -8.60 -4.47
C HIS A 87 -3.10 -10.01 -4.99
N LEU A 88 -2.88 -10.22 -6.30
CA LEU A 88 -3.37 -11.42 -6.99
C LEU A 88 -2.29 -12.45 -7.29
N ASN A 89 -1.00 -12.07 -7.34
CA ASN A 89 0.07 -13.01 -7.63
C ASN A 89 1.04 -13.10 -6.46
N GLY A 90 1.67 -14.26 -6.28
CA GLY A 90 2.53 -14.47 -5.13
C GLY A 90 1.74 -14.53 -3.83
N HIS A 91 2.13 -13.72 -2.84
CA HIS A 91 1.38 -13.63 -1.58
C HIS A 91 0.05 -12.93 -1.81
N HIS A 92 -1.05 -13.63 -1.53
CA HIS A 92 -2.37 -13.03 -1.62
C HIS A 92 -2.65 -12.22 -0.35
N PHE A 93 -3.09 -10.98 -0.52
CA PHE A 93 -3.49 -10.13 0.60
C PHE A 93 -4.44 -9.04 0.12
N PHE A 94 -5.16 -8.46 1.08
CA PHE A 94 -5.85 -7.20 0.89
C PHE A 94 -5.07 -6.12 1.61
N LEU A 95 -4.90 -4.97 0.99
CA LEU A 95 -4.28 -3.81 1.62
C LEU A 95 -5.25 -2.64 1.53
N THR A 96 -5.62 -2.11 2.70
CA THR A 96 -6.48 -0.93 2.79
C THR A 96 -5.66 0.23 3.35
N ILE A 97 -5.66 1.35 2.64
CA ILE A 97 -5.02 2.58 3.11
C ILE A 97 -6.13 3.60 3.29
N GLU A 98 -6.38 3.98 4.54
CA GLU A 98 -7.46 4.88 4.92
C GLU A 98 -6.88 6.21 5.39
N LEU A 99 -7.50 7.31 4.99
CA LEU A 99 -7.07 8.67 5.33
C LEU A 99 -8.11 9.30 6.24
N GLN A 100 -7.67 9.78 7.41
CA GLN A 100 -8.55 10.51 8.33
C GLN A 100 -7.98 11.89 8.60
N PRO A 101 -8.80 12.96 8.49
CA PRO A 101 -8.32 14.30 8.85
C PRO A 101 -7.92 14.32 10.32
N ARG A 102 -6.78 14.95 10.62
CA ARG A 102 -6.31 15.04 12.00
C ARG A 102 -5.47 16.29 12.18
N GLY A 103 -6.01 17.29 12.89
CA GLY A 103 -5.25 18.50 13.24
C GLY A 103 -4.67 19.25 12.05
N GLY A 104 -5.39 19.37 10.95
CA GLY A 104 -4.91 20.02 9.73
C GLY A 104 -4.12 19.10 8.79
N GLY A 105 -3.70 17.95 9.28
CA GLY A 105 -3.01 16.93 8.48
C GLY A 105 -3.86 15.68 8.31
N THR A 106 -3.17 14.55 8.18
CA THR A 106 -3.82 13.26 7.91
C THR A 106 -3.24 12.17 8.79
N GLU A 107 -4.12 11.36 9.39
CA GLU A 107 -3.72 10.07 9.92
C GLU A 107 -3.93 9.04 8.82
N VAL A 108 -2.84 8.40 8.38
CA VAL A 108 -2.88 7.32 7.40
C VAL A 108 -2.96 6.01 8.16
N LYS A 109 -4.02 5.23 7.92
CA LYS A 109 -4.19 3.91 8.52
C LYS A 109 -3.91 2.86 7.46
N TRP A 110 -2.98 1.96 7.75
CA TRP A 110 -2.46 0.96 6.83
C TRP A 110 -2.79 -0.42 7.38
N LEU A 111 -3.60 -1.17 6.66
CA LEU A 111 -4.03 -2.51 7.08
C LEU A 111 -3.78 -3.50 5.96
N GLN A 112 -2.86 -4.44 6.19
CA GLN A 112 -2.55 -5.50 5.24
C GLN A 112 -2.95 -6.84 5.84
N THR A 113 -3.91 -7.51 5.20
CA THR A 113 -4.52 -8.73 5.73
C THR A 113 -4.21 -9.92 4.82
N PHE A 114 -3.64 -10.97 5.40
CA PHE A 114 -3.27 -12.19 4.69
C PHE A 114 -4.32 -13.27 4.90
N ASP A 115 -4.21 -14.37 4.13
CA ASP A 115 -5.25 -15.40 4.12
C ASP A 115 -5.29 -16.24 5.40
N THR A 116 -4.11 -16.51 5.98
CA THR A 116 -4.01 -17.36 7.17
C THR A 116 -3.04 -16.77 8.19
N VAL A 117 -3.25 -17.11 9.46
CA VAL A 117 -2.34 -16.74 10.54
C VAL A 117 -0.96 -17.34 10.33
N GLU A 118 -0.91 -18.62 9.93
CA GLU A 118 0.36 -19.31 9.70
C GLU A 118 1.21 -18.59 8.64
N HIS A 119 0.61 -18.21 7.52
CA HIS A 119 1.32 -17.51 6.45
C HIS A 119 1.82 -16.15 6.94
N PHE A 120 0.94 -15.40 7.61
CA PHE A 120 1.30 -14.09 8.14
C PHE A 120 2.44 -14.17 9.14
N GLU A 121 2.38 -15.12 10.08
CA GLU A 121 3.42 -15.23 11.11
C GLU A 121 4.79 -15.51 10.54
N ARG A 122 4.88 -16.23 9.42
CA ARG A 122 6.15 -16.51 8.76
C ARG A 122 6.82 -15.27 8.19
N ILE A 123 6.06 -14.26 7.81
CA ILE A 123 6.58 -13.06 7.14
C ILE A 123 6.34 -11.77 7.91
N ALA A 124 5.78 -11.86 9.12
CA ALA A 124 5.32 -10.70 9.88
C ALA A 124 6.41 -9.65 10.12
N GLN A 125 7.63 -10.07 10.47
CA GLN A 125 8.71 -9.11 10.70
C GLN A 125 9.13 -8.38 9.43
N PHE A 126 9.20 -9.11 8.32
CA PHE A 126 9.51 -8.51 7.02
C PHE A 126 8.41 -7.52 6.62
N VAL A 127 7.14 -7.92 6.75
CA VAL A 127 6.00 -7.08 6.41
C VAL A 127 5.98 -5.81 7.25
N ALA A 128 6.21 -5.92 8.56
CA ALA A 128 6.22 -4.77 9.46
C ALA A 128 7.27 -3.75 9.04
N SER A 129 8.48 -4.21 8.79
CA SER A 129 9.58 -3.33 8.37
C SER A 129 9.32 -2.70 7.01
N ALA A 130 8.84 -3.50 6.05
CA ALA A 130 8.54 -3.01 4.70
C ALA A 130 7.44 -1.95 4.72
N ASN A 131 6.40 -2.14 5.51
CA ASN A 131 5.29 -1.19 5.59
C ASN A 131 5.71 0.13 6.25
N GLU A 132 6.58 0.08 7.27
CA GLU A 132 7.13 1.31 7.85
C GLU A 132 7.95 2.09 6.82
N GLN A 133 8.79 1.39 6.06
CA GLN A 133 9.59 2.01 5.01
C GLN A 133 8.71 2.61 3.92
N ASN A 134 7.62 1.92 3.57
CA ASN A 134 6.68 2.42 2.58
C ASN A 134 5.98 3.70 3.07
N LEU A 135 5.61 3.75 4.35
CA LEU A 135 5.03 4.97 4.95
C LEU A 135 6.04 6.11 4.99
N ASP A 136 7.32 5.82 5.23
CA ASP A 136 8.38 6.83 5.15
C ASP A 136 8.44 7.46 3.75
N ARG A 137 8.33 6.63 2.73
CA ARG A 137 8.38 7.10 1.33
C ARG A 137 7.14 7.92 0.98
N LEU A 138 5.96 7.51 1.43
CA LEU A 138 4.75 8.30 1.25
C LEU A 138 4.90 9.67 1.92
N ALA A 139 5.40 9.69 3.15
CA ALA A 139 5.61 10.95 3.87
C ALA A 139 6.57 11.88 3.14
N ALA A 140 7.58 11.35 2.48
CA ALA A 140 8.53 12.14 1.70
C ALA A 140 7.93 12.66 0.39
N GLU A 141 6.90 12.00 -0.13
CA GLU A 141 6.26 12.38 -1.39
C GLU A 141 5.26 13.52 -1.22
N VAL A 142 4.67 13.66 -0.06
CA VAL A 142 3.59 14.64 0.18
C VAL A 142 3.99 15.84 1.06
#